data_32d0547f0e1c797db05785940f993833
#
_entry.id   32d0547f0e1c797db05785940f993833
#
_cell.length_a   1.000
_cell.length_b   1.000
_cell.length_c   1.000
_cell.angle_alpha   90.00
_cell.angle_beta   90.00
_cell.angle_gamma   90.00
#
_symmetry.space_group_name_H-M   'P 1'
#
loop_
_entity.id
_entity.type
_entity.pdbx_description
1 polymer ?
#
loop_
_entity_poly.entity_id
_entity_poly.type
_entity_poly.pdbx_seq_one_letter_code
_entity_poly.pdbx_strand_id
1 'polypeptide(L)'
;MHRKCAGAPCIRVQDWSKQLMPLVRIDAIEGRSREEIKDLLSATHRAVLSAFKVPQRDRYQIYQEHHESNLIVEDTGLGIERTKKVVVISLVSNARSQEMKLALYADLCKELKESCDINPSDVVVSIVTNSAPDWSFGNGVAQFVTGEL
;
A
#
# COMPACT_ATOMS: atom_id res chain seq x y z
N MET A 1 -58.88 4.42 6.53
CA MET A 1 -57.95 5.54 6.29
C MET A 1 -56.52 5.02 6.35
N HIS A 2 -55.91 4.85 5.21
CA HIS A 2 -54.54 4.34 5.11
C HIS A 2 -53.58 5.57 5.08
N ARG A 3 -52.74 5.69 6.09
CA ARG A 3 -51.60 6.62 6.00
C ARG A 3 -50.40 5.87 5.43
N LYS A 4 -50.03 6.23 4.20
CA LYS A 4 -48.77 5.86 3.59
C LYS A 4 -47.62 6.58 4.33
N CYS A 5 -46.73 5.83 4.97
CA CYS A 5 -45.43 6.37 5.37
C CYS A 5 -44.56 6.51 4.13
N ALA A 6 -44.25 7.73 3.77
CA ALA A 6 -43.31 8.06 2.72
C ALA A 6 -41.88 7.57 3.10
N GLY A 7 -41.26 6.85 2.19
CA GLY A 7 -39.92 6.31 2.36
C GLY A 7 -38.88 7.42 2.47
N ALA A 8 -38.20 7.45 3.57
CA ALA A 8 -36.96 8.18 3.68
C ALA A 8 -35.91 7.51 2.75
N PRO A 9 -35.08 8.26 2.04
CA PRO A 9 -34.01 7.68 1.25
C PRO A 9 -33.07 6.91 2.18
N CYS A 10 -32.88 5.64 1.90
CA CYS A 10 -31.88 4.80 2.56
C CYS A 10 -30.52 5.40 2.20
N ILE A 11 -29.97 6.22 3.09
CA ILE A 11 -28.58 6.69 2.98
C ILE A 11 -27.75 5.42 3.05
N ARG A 12 -27.21 5.01 1.93
CA ARG A 12 -26.22 3.94 1.86
C ARG A 12 -25.04 4.41 2.70
N VAL A 13 -24.92 3.91 3.93
CA VAL A 13 -23.70 4.09 4.74
C VAL A 13 -22.59 3.50 3.90
N GLN A 14 -21.78 4.37 3.29
CA GLN A 14 -20.56 3.93 2.64
C GLN A 14 -19.72 3.29 3.74
N ASP A 15 -19.46 2.00 3.57
CA ASP A 15 -18.60 1.25 4.48
C ASP A 15 -17.15 1.72 4.28
N TRP A 16 -16.80 2.81 4.94
CA TRP A 16 -15.47 3.42 4.91
C TRP A 16 -14.41 2.49 5.49
N SER A 17 -14.79 1.48 6.26
CA SER A 17 -13.87 0.49 6.84
C SER A 17 -13.13 -0.33 5.78
N LYS A 18 -13.62 -0.35 4.54
CA LYS A 18 -13.04 -1.11 3.43
C LYS A 18 -12.06 -0.31 2.56
N GLN A 19 -11.97 1.02 2.73
CA GLN A 19 -11.21 1.89 1.83
C GLN A 19 -9.96 2.51 2.48
N LEU A 20 -9.50 1.96 3.59
CA LEU A 20 -8.49 2.60 4.42
C LEU A 20 -7.08 2.10 4.14
N MET A 21 -6.19 3.05 4.22
CA MET A 21 -4.78 3.15 3.90
C MET A 21 -3.89 1.98 4.27
N PRO A 22 -2.96 1.62 3.41
CA PRO A 22 -1.76 0.96 3.88
C PRO A 22 -0.71 2.00 4.36
N LEU A 23 -0.05 1.69 5.46
CA LEU A 23 1.28 2.22 5.73
C LEU A 23 2.27 1.42 4.89
N VAL A 24 2.95 2.09 3.99
CA VAL A 24 3.92 1.49 3.07
C VAL A 24 5.32 1.79 3.53
N ARG A 25 6.15 0.78 3.69
CA ARG A 25 7.58 0.89 3.93
C ARG A 25 8.34 0.28 2.76
N ILE A 26 9.32 0.99 2.26
CA ILE A 26 10.22 0.53 1.21
C ILE A 26 11.63 0.48 1.76
N ASP A 27 12.20 -0.70 1.81
CA ASP A 27 13.59 -0.94 2.14
C ASP A 27 14.37 -1.23 0.84
N ALA A 28 15.49 -0.55 0.63
CA ALA A 28 16.26 -0.62 -0.60
C ALA A 28 17.76 -0.48 -0.32
N ILE A 29 18.59 -0.93 -1.26
CA ILE A 29 20.03 -0.68 -1.22
C ILE A 29 20.28 0.81 -1.52
N GLU A 30 21.20 1.42 -0.80
CA GLU A 30 21.61 2.83 -0.96
C GLU A 30 22.13 3.14 -2.37
N GLY A 31 22.08 4.40 -2.76
CA GLY A 31 22.66 4.91 -4.00
C GLY A 31 21.67 5.59 -4.95
N ARG A 32 20.37 5.62 -4.62
CA ARG A 32 19.39 6.38 -5.41
C ARG A 32 19.48 7.86 -5.12
N SER A 33 19.33 8.68 -6.15
CA SER A 33 19.18 10.12 -6.02
C SER A 33 17.83 10.47 -5.37
N ARG A 34 17.69 11.70 -4.91
CA ARG A 34 16.41 12.20 -4.35
C ARG A 34 15.25 12.11 -5.36
N GLU A 35 15.53 12.36 -6.63
CA GLU A 35 14.52 12.24 -7.70
C GLU A 35 14.10 10.79 -7.92
N GLU A 36 15.05 9.86 -7.97
CA GLU A 36 14.76 8.43 -8.09
C GLU A 36 13.96 7.90 -6.90
N ILE A 37 14.24 8.37 -5.68
CA ILE A 37 13.46 8.03 -4.48
C ILE A 37 12.03 8.57 -4.60
N LYS A 38 11.88 9.83 -5.04
CA LYS A 38 10.57 10.45 -5.25
C LYS A 38 9.75 9.73 -6.30
N ASP A 39 10.37 9.32 -7.39
CA ASP A 39 9.72 8.56 -8.45
C ASP A 39 9.28 7.18 -7.96
N LEU A 40 10.13 6.48 -7.20
CA LEU A 40 9.84 5.21 -6.57
C LEU A 40 8.64 5.29 -5.62
N LEU A 41 8.62 6.30 -4.74
CA LEU A 41 7.51 6.54 -3.82
C LEU A 41 6.21 6.86 -4.57
N SER A 42 6.29 7.66 -5.63
CA SER A 42 5.13 8.05 -6.43
C SER A 42 4.58 6.88 -7.26
N ALA A 43 5.45 6.08 -7.87
CA ALA A 43 5.07 4.88 -8.59
C ALA A 43 4.38 3.86 -7.67
N THR A 44 4.95 3.63 -6.49
CA THR A 44 4.35 2.76 -5.47
C THR A 44 2.97 3.26 -5.05
N HIS A 45 2.81 4.58 -4.88
CA HIS A 45 1.51 5.17 -4.51
C HIS A 45 0.46 4.97 -5.61
N ARG A 46 0.81 5.16 -6.89
CA ARG A 46 -0.11 4.90 -8.01
C ARG A 46 -0.60 3.45 -8.03
N ALA A 47 0.30 2.50 -7.80
CA ALA A 47 -0.07 1.09 -7.72
C ALA A 47 -1.05 0.81 -6.57
N VAL A 48 -0.83 1.40 -5.40
CA VAL A 48 -1.73 1.28 -4.25
C VAL A 48 -3.10 1.88 -4.55
N LEU A 49 -3.15 3.08 -5.14
CA LEU A 49 -4.42 3.72 -5.54
C LEU A 49 -5.21 2.85 -6.51
N SER A 50 -4.52 2.29 -7.51
CA SER A 50 -5.14 1.43 -8.52
C SER A 50 -5.71 0.15 -7.92
N ALA A 51 -4.91 -0.56 -7.14
CA ALA A 51 -5.26 -1.89 -6.64
C ALA A 51 -6.23 -1.84 -5.44
N PHE A 52 -6.04 -0.91 -4.52
CA PHE A 52 -6.81 -0.86 -3.27
C PHE A 52 -7.96 0.16 -3.29
N LYS A 53 -8.06 0.97 -4.34
CA LYS A 53 -9.12 1.99 -4.50
C LYS A 53 -9.21 2.95 -3.31
N VAL A 54 -8.09 3.30 -2.73
CA VAL A 54 -8.00 4.23 -1.60
C VAL A 54 -8.04 5.70 -2.10
N PRO A 55 -8.43 6.66 -1.25
CA PRO A 55 -8.38 8.08 -1.60
C PRO A 55 -6.96 8.56 -1.89
N GLN A 56 -6.82 9.49 -2.83
CA GLN A 56 -5.51 10.01 -3.26
C GLN A 56 -4.69 10.66 -2.12
N ARG A 57 -5.36 11.24 -1.13
CA ARG A 57 -4.72 11.88 0.04
C ARG A 57 -4.23 10.89 1.09
N ASP A 58 -4.61 9.65 0.95
CA ASP A 58 -4.27 8.56 1.83
C ASP A 58 -2.86 8.04 1.49
N ARG A 59 -1.83 8.77 1.91
CA ARG A 59 -0.45 8.46 1.56
C ARG A 59 0.45 8.47 2.81
N TYR A 60 0.78 7.26 3.31
CA TYR A 60 1.77 7.06 4.36
C TYR A 60 2.88 6.17 3.83
N GLN A 61 4.06 6.75 3.66
CA GLN A 61 5.20 6.06 3.07
C GLN A 61 6.46 6.34 3.86
N ILE A 62 7.26 5.31 4.07
CA ILE A 62 8.59 5.36 4.66
C ILE A 62 9.55 4.77 3.63
N TYR A 63 10.64 5.48 3.36
CA TYR A 63 11.76 4.97 2.55
C TYR A 63 12.99 4.83 3.45
N GLN A 64 13.61 3.66 3.41
CA GLN A 64 14.82 3.36 4.18
C GLN A 64 15.89 2.76 3.28
N GLU A 65 17.05 3.41 3.26
CA GLU A 65 18.24 2.89 2.58
C GLU A 65 19.07 2.01 3.52
N HIS A 66 19.69 0.99 2.92
CA HIS A 66 20.60 0.08 3.60
C HIS A 66 21.87 -0.07 2.77
N HIS A 67 23.02 -0.23 3.45
CA HIS A 67 24.21 -0.73 2.80
C HIS A 67 23.94 -2.13 2.23
N GLU A 68 24.51 -2.47 1.08
CA GLU A 68 24.25 -3.75 0.42
C GLU A 68 24.52 -4.98 1.29
N SER A 69 25.45 -4.87 2.27
CA SER A 69 25.72 -5.94 3.24
C SER A 69 24.61 -6.14 4.27
N ASN A 70 23.70 -5.17 4.41
CA ASN A 70 22.66 -5.15 5.45
C ASN A 70 21.26 -5.45 4.90
N LEU A 71 21.13 -5.67 3.59
CA LEU A 71 19.89 -6.04 2.93
C LEU A 71 20.12 -7.27 2.05
N ILE A 72 19.75 -8.43 2.55
CA ILE A 72 19.92 -9.71 1.85
C ILE A 72 18.55 -10.16 1.37
N VAL A 73 18.41 -10.31 0.05
CA VAL A 73 17.18 -10.78 -0.60
C VAL A 73 17.56 -11.86 -1.60
N GLU A 74 17.30 -13.10 -1.22
CA GLU A 74 17.54 -14.27 -2.06
C GLU A 74 16.27 -14.67 -2.83
N ASP A 75 16.28 -15.82 -3.49
CA ASP A 75 15.28 -16.21 -4.48
C ASP A 75 14.19 -17.17 -3.95
N THR A 76 14.29 -17.56 -2.69
CA THR A 76 13.36 -18.53 -2.05
C THR A 76 13.29 -19.88 -2.79
N GLY A 77 14.32 -20.22 -3.57
CA GLY A 77 14.36 -21.45 -4.38
C GLY A 77 13.57 -21.35 -5.69
N LEU A 78 13.15 -20.13 -6.10
CA LEU A 78 12.41 -19.90 -7.34
C LEU A 78 13.29 -19.59 -8.56
N GLY A 79 14.62 -19.50 -8.37
CA GLY A 79 15.56 -19.16 -9.45
C GLY A 79 15.46 -17.69 -9.91
N ILE A 80 14.99 -16.78 -9.02
CA ILE A 80 14.84 -15.36 -9.33
C ILE A 80 16.17 -14.64 -9.14
N GLU A 81 16.71 -14.09 -10.20
CA GLU A 81 17.92 -13.27 -10.15
C GLU A 81 17.59 -11.85 -9.67
N ARG A 82 18.33 -11.37 -8.67
CA ARG A 82 18.20 -10.03 -8.11
C ARG A 82 19.34 -9.15 -8.54
N THR A 83 19.06 -7.85 -8.66
CA THR A 83 20.08 -6.82 -8.88
C THR A 83 20.19 -5.90 -7.66
N LYS A 84 21.11 -4.94 -7.70
CA LYS A 84 21.22 -3.89 -6.65
C LYS A 84 20.01 -2.94 -6.62
N LYS A 85 19.11 -3.03 -7.61
CA LYS A 85 17.87 -2.26 -7.64
C LYS A 85 16.75 -2.90 -6.82
N VAL A 86 16.99 -4.03 -6.16
CA VAL A 86 16.01 -4.74 -5.35
C VAL A 86 15.34 -3.82 -4.32
N VAL A 87 14.03 -3.95 -4.21
CA VAL A 87 13.20 -3.25 -3.22
C VAL A 87 12.34 -4.25 -2.47
N VAL A 88 12.25 -4.07 -1.15
CA VAL A 88 11.34 -4.82 -0.29
C VAL A 88 10.25 -3.86 0.16
N ILE A 89 9.02 -4.11 -0.28
CA ILE A 89 7.87 -3.27 0.00
C ILE A 89 6.99 -3.98 1.01
N SER A 90 6.92 -3.41 2.21
CA SER A 90 6.11 -3.91 3.31
C SER A 90 4.89 -3.02 3.50
N LEU A 91 3.71 -3.61 3.54
CA LEU A 91 2.47 -2.89 3.76
C LEU A 91 1.78 -3.39 5.03
N VAL A 92 1.33 -2.46 5.86
CA VAL A 92 0.36 -2.73 6.93
C VAL A 92 -0.96 -2.13 6.52
N SER A 93 -2.01 -2.93 6.46
CA SER A 93 -3.30 -2.52 5.91
C SER A 93 -4.45 -3.26 6.58
N ASN A 94 -5.63 -2.68 6.56
CA ASN A 94 -6.86 -3.40 6.82
C ASN A 94 -7.02 -4.54 5.79
N ALA A 95 -7.86 -5.52 6.11
CA ALA A 95 -8.09 -6.69 5.26
C ALA A 95 -8.43 -6.29 3.81
N ARG A 96 -7.75 -6.93 2.87
CA ARG A 96 -7.97 -6.82 1.42
C ARG A 96 -8.28 -8.18 0.84
N SER A 97 -9.08 -8.22 -0.21
CA SER A 97 -9.33 -9.46 -0.93
C SER A 97 -8.06 -9.99 -1.59
N GLN A 98 -8.02 -11.28 -1.84
CA GLN A 98 -6.92 -11.88 -2.59
C GLN A 98 -6.74 -11.22 -3.97
N GLU A 99 -7.84 -10.93 -4.66
CA GLU A 99 -7.83 -10.25 -5.96
C GLU A 99 -7.16 -8.88 -5.90
N MET A 100 -7.46 -8.07 -4.88
CA MET A 100 -6.83 -6.76 -4.69
C MET A 100 -5.33 -6.89 -4.41
N LYS A 101 -4.92 -7.89 -3.65
CA LYS A 101 -3.50 -8.15 -3.36
C LYS A 101 -2.74 -8.59 -4.62
N LEU A 102 -3.32 -9.49 -5.40
CA LEU A 102 -2.73 -9.91 -6.68
C LEU A 102 -2.63 -8.75 -7.68
N ALA A 103 -3.66 -7.91 -7.75
CA ALA A 103 -3.63 -6.69 -8.55
C ALA A 103 -2.52 -5.73 -8.08
N LEU A 104 -2.32 -5.57 -6.77
CA LEU A 104 -1.24 -4.75 -6.23
C LEU A 104 0.14 -5.24 -6.67
N TYR A 105 0.39 -6.55 -6.62
CA TYR A 105 1.68 -7.11 -7.04
C TYR A 105 1.94 -6.83 -8.53
N ALA A 106 0.94 -7.01 -9.38
CA ALA A 106 1.05 -6.74 -10.81
C ALA A 106 1.25 -5.24 -11.10
N ASP A 107 0.47 -4.37 -10.44
CA ASP A 107 0.53 -2.92 -10.62
C ASP A 107 1.86 -2.35 -10.12
N LEU A 108 2.39 -2.86 -8.99
CA LEU A 108 3.72 -2.49 -8.49
C LEU A 108 4.81 -2.83 -9.51
N CYS A 109 4.82 -4.04 -10.02
CA CYS A 109 5.80 -4.45 -11.02
C CYS A 109 5.74 -3.57 -12.28
N LYS A 110 4.53 -3.26 -12.76
CA LYS A 110 4.33 -2.38 -13.91
C LYS A 110 4.82 -0.96 -13.65
N GLU A 111 4.31 -0.33 -12.59
CA GLU A 111 4.64 1.07 -12.26
C GLU A 111 6.13 1.26 -11.98
N LEU A 112 6.75 0.33 -11.25
CA LEU A 112 8.18 0.40 -10.92
C LEU A 112 9.06 0.14 -12.13
N LYS A 113 8.65 -0.72 -13.05
CA LYS A 113 9.38 -0.91 -14.31
C LYS A 113 9.30 0.32 -15.20
N GLU A 114 8.11 0.87 -15.39
CA GLU A 114 7.87 2.01 -16.28
C GLU A 114 8.50 3.31 -15.77
N SER A 115 8.43 3.56 -14.46
CA SER A 115 8.85 4.84 -13.87
C SER A 115 10.26 4.83 -13.27
N CYS A 116 10.77 3.67 -12.87
CA CYS A 116 12.02 3.55 -12.10
C CYS A 116 13.03 2.59 -12.73
N ASP A 117 12.67 1.93 -13.83
CA ASP A 117 13.46 0.85 -14.43
C ASP A 117 13.88 -0.24 -13.42
N ILE A 118 12.97 -0.58 -12.52
CA ILE A 118 13.12 -1.70 -11.59
C ILE A 118 12.44 -2.91 -12.21
N ASN A 119 13.19 -4.00 -12.40
CA ASN A 119 12.63 -5.22 -12.96
C ASN A 119 11.66 -5.90 -11.99
N PRO A 120 10.63 -6.58 -12.46
CA PRO A 120 9.73 -7.37 -11.60
C PRO A 120 10.47 -8.36 -10.69
N SER A 121 11.59 -8.91 -11.15
CA SER A 121 12.48 -9.79 -10.36
C SER A 121 13.10 -9.11 -9.13
N ASP A 122 13.15 -7.79 -9.09
CA ASP A 122 13.69 -7.00 -7.99
C ASP A 122 12.60 -6.48 -7.03
N VAL A 123 11.34 -6.86 -7.22
CA VAL A 123 10.22 -6.39 -6.40
C VAL A 123 9.74 -7.50 -5.46
N VAL A 124 9.95 -7.31 -4.16
CA VAL A 124 9.45 -8.19 -3.11
C VAL A 124 8.37 -7.46 -2.33
N VAL A 125 7.23 -8.09 -2.10
CA VAL A 125 6.10 -7.49 -1.40
C VAL A 125 5.63 -8.39 -0.27
N SER A 126 5.37 -7.80 0.89
CA SER A 126 4.74 -8.47 2.03
C SER A 126 3.65 -7.59 2.62
N ILE A 127 2.51 -8.19 2.94
CA ILE A 127 1.35 -7.47 3.49
C ILE A 127 1.01 -8.07 4.85
N VAL A 128 0.95 -7.20 5.86
CA VAL A 128 0.44 -7.52 7.20
C VAL A 128 -0.93 -6.90 7.35
N THR A 129 -1.90 -7.70 7.74
CA THR A 129 -3.27 -7.25 7.97
C THR A 129 -3.46 -6.84 9.43
N ASN A 130 -4.05 -5.66 9.64
CA ASN A 130 -4.55 -5.19 10.92
C ASN A 130 -6.03 -4.78 10.82
N SER A 131 -6.55 -4.11 11.84
CA SER A 131 -7.96 -3.72 11.92
C SER A 131 -8.12 -2.28 12.41
N ALA A 132 -9.35 -1.77 12.40
CA ALA A 132 -9.66 -0.39 12.76
C ALA A 132 -9.09 0.08 14.11
N PRO A 133 -9.15 -0.71 15.22
CA PRO A 133 -8.59 -0.29 16.50
C PRO A 133 -7.06 -0.16 16.53
N ASP A 134 -6.37 -0.71 15.52
CA ASP A 134 -4.90 -0.72 15.44
C ASP A 134 -4.33 0.58 14.85
N TRP A 135 -5.20 1.57 14.54
CA TRP A 135 -4.81 2.83 13.93
C TRP A 135 -5.12 4.04 14.80
N SER A 136 -4.13 4.90 14.95
CA SER A 136 -4.28 6.28 15.39
C SER A 136 -3.51 7.18 14.41
N PHE A 137 -4.21 8.10 13.77
CA PHE A 137 -3.61 9.03 12.79
C PHE A 137 -3.16 10.35 13.44
N GLY A 138 -3.17 10.40 14.73
CA GLY A 138 -2.73 11.57 15.50
C GLY A 138 -3.65 11.85 16.70
N ASN A 139 -3.20 12.77 17.55
CA ASN A 139 -3.92 13.23 18.75
C ASN A 139 -4.26 12.14 19.79
N GLY A 140 -3.65 10.95 19.66
CA GLY A 140 -3.93 9.82 20.56
C GLY A 140 -5.32 9.22 20.43
N VAL A 141 -5.99 9.43 19.29
CA VAL A 141 -7.36 9.00 19.01
C VAL A 141 -7.35 7.91 17.93
N ALA A 142 -8.18 6.88 18.10
CA ALA A 142 -8.44 5.88 17.08
C ALA A 142 -9.63 6.31 16.23
N GLN A 143 -9.39 7.10 15.18
CA GLN A 143 -10.42 7.79 14.40
C GLN A 143 -11.43 6.85 13.75
N PHE A 144 -11.02 5.61 13.41
CA PHE A 144 -11.94 4.60 12.91
C PHE A 144 -12.88 4.03 13.96
N VAL A 145 -12.49 4.08 15.23
CA VAL A 145 -13.31 3.63 16.34
C VAL A 145 -14.25 4.74 16.78
N THR A 146 -13.79 5.99 16.75
CA THR A 146 -14.58 7.17 17.16
C THR A 146 -15.56 7.65 16.09
N GLY A 147 -15.42 7.17 14.85
CA GLY A 147 -16.30 7.54 13.75
C GLY A 147 -15.94 8.87 13.07
N GLU A 148 -14.72 9.36 13.25
CA GLU A 148 -14.19 10.54 12.54
C GLU A 148 -13.76 10.21 11.11
N LEU A 149 -13.52 8.91 10.82
CA LEU A 149 -13.22 8.32 9.53
C LEU A 149 -14.09 7.11 9.24
#